data_3d08469a24549d73042d9330bb5635f9
#
_entry.id   3d08469a24549d73042d9330bb5635f9
#
_cell.length_a   1.000
_cell.length_b   1.000
_cell.length_c   1.000
_cell.angle_alpha   90.00
_cell.angle_beta   90.00
_cell.angle_gamma   90.00
#
_symmetry.space_group_name_H-M   'P 1'
#
loop_
_entity.id
_entity.type
_entity.pdbx_description
1 polymer ?
#
loop_
_entity_poly.entity_id
_entity_poly.type
_entity_poly.pdbx_seq_one_letter_code
_entity_poly.pdbx_strand_id
1 'polypeptide(L)'
;MDTIIRLATDGDLSFLAEHDRHIALSELDSAIRLGRVLLLETAVGEPIGWLRWNLFWDNTPFMNLLYLLEDYRMQGFGRNLVNHWEALMREQGHTAVLTSTQANEGAQHFYRHLGYEDVGGFLLPGETYELIMHKSL
;
A
#
# COMPACT_ATOMS: atom_id res chain seq x y z
N MET A 1 -3.42 -10.84 18.30
CA MET A 1 -3.64 -11.76 17.16
C MET A 1 -2.35 -11.89 16.38
N ASP A 2 -1.93 -13.11 16.16
CA ASP A 2 -0.73 -13.39 15.36
C ASP A 2 -1.03 -13.24 13.88
N THR A 3 -0.21 -12.47 13.19
CA THR A 3 -0.33 -12.23 11.76
C THR A 3 1.02 -12.44 11.08
N ILE A 4 0.96 -12.67 9.77
CA ILE A 4 2.14 -12.85 8.92
C ILE A 4 2.03 -11.86 7.76
N ILE A 5 3.13 -11.16 7.46
CA ILE A 5 3.24 -10.31 6.28
C ILE A 5 4.22 -11.00 5.32
N ARG A 6 3.80 -11.19 4.08
CA ARG A 6 4.62 -11.83 3.04
C ARG A 6 4.33 -11.23 1.67
N LEU A 7 5.21 -11.46 0.73
CA LEU A 7 4.93 -11.11 -0.67
C LEU A 7 3.83 -12.02 -1.20
N ALA A 8 2.91 -11.43 -1.96
CA ALA A 8 1.87 -12.19 -2.64
C ALA A 8 2.48 -13.07 -3.74
N THR A 9 1.85 -14.22 -3.97
CA THR A 9 2.23 -15.17 -5.00
C THR A 9 1.07 -15.38 -5.97
N ASP A 10 1.28 -16.16 -7.02
CA ASP A 10 0.23 -16.47 -8.00
C ASP A 10 -1.02 -17.07 -7.35
N GLY A 11 -0.86 -17.79 -6.24
CA GLY A 11 -1.98 -18.36 -5.49
C GLY A 11 -2.89 -17.31 -4.84
N ASP A 12 -2.43 -16.07 -4.72
CA ASP A 12 -3.19 -14.98 -4.12
C ASP A 12 -3.99 -14.17 -5.14
N LEU A 13 -3.77 -14.41 -6.44
CA LEU A 13 -4.38 -13.62 -7.50
C LEU A 13 -5.90 -13.63 -7.45
N SER A 14 -6.52 -14.80 -7.22
CA SER A 14 -7.97 -14.92 -7.16
C SER A 14 -8.59 -14.06 -6.07
N PHE A 15 -8.02 -14.13 -4.86
CA PHE A 15 -8.49 -13.32 -3.74
C PHE A 15 -8.33 -11.83 -4.02
N LEU A 16 -7.15 -11.43 -4.47
CA LEU A 16 -6.85 -10.02 -4.74
C LEU A 16 -7.69 -9.46 -5.89
N ALA A 17 -7.90 -10.24 -6.95
CA ALA A 17 -8.74 -9.82 -8.08
C ALA A 17 -10.20 -9.59 -7.66
N GLU A 18 -10.69 -10.38 -6.70
CA GLU A 18 -12.05 -10.24 -6.18
C GLU A 18 -12.20 -9.01 -5.28
N HIS A 19 -11.19 -8.72 -4.47
CA HIS A 19 -11.28 -7.71 -3.41
C HIS A 19 -10.63 -6.37 -3.75
N ASP A 20 -9.62 -6.35 -4.60
CA ASP A 20 -8.98 -5.09 -5.03
C ASP A 20 -9.66 -4.58 -6.30
N ARG A 21 -10.50 -3.56 -6.12
CA ARG A 21 -11.36 -3.03 -7.20
C ARG A 21 -10.74 -1.81 -7.90
N HIS A 22 -9.51 -1.46 -7.55
CA HIS A 22 -8.86 -0.25 -8.05
C HIS A 22 -7.75 -0.54 -9.06
N ILE A 23 -7.66 -1.77 -9.55
CA ILE A 23 -6.59 -2.19 -10.46
C ILE A 23 -7.13 -3.15 -11.52
N ALA A 24 -6.66 -3.01 -12.76
CA ALA A 24 -6.94 -3.96 -13.81
C ALA A 24 -6.25 -5.30 -13.53
N LEU A 25 -6.88 -6.41 -13.91
CA LEU A 25 -6.36 -7.74 -13.63
C LEU A 25 -4.94 -7.95 -14.17
N SER A 26 -4.64 -7.46 -15.37
CA SER A 26 -3.31 -7.58 -15.97
C SER A 26 -2.25 -6.82 -15.17
N GLU A 27 -2.59 -5.67 -14.63
CA GLU A 27 -1.68 -4.88 -13.80
C GLU A 27 -1.46 -5.53 -12.44
N LEU A 28 -2.51 -6.12 -11.86
CA LEU A 28 -2.40 -6.85 -10.60
C LEU A 28 -1.49 -8.08 -10.76
N ASP A 29 -1.69 -8.84 -11.80
CA ASP A 29 -0.85 -10.00 -12.12
C ASP A 29 0.61 -9.59 -12.29
N SER A 30 0.87 -8.50 -13.00
CA SER A 30 2.23 -7.94 -13.15
C SER A 30 2.82 -7.50 -11.82
N ALA A 31 2.04 -6.82 -10.98
CA ALA A 31 2.50 -6.36 -9.67
C ALA A 31 2.90 -7.55 -8.78
N ILE A 32 2.11 -8.61 -8.78
CA ILE A 32 2.44 -9.85 -8.04
C ILE A 32 3.74 -10.46 -8.56
N ARG A 33 3.88 -10.60 -9.88
CA ARG A 33 5.08 -11.18 -10.48
C ARG A 33 6.34 -10.35 -10.23
N LEU A 34 6.20 -9.03 -10.16
CA LEU A 34 7.31 -8.12 -9.86
C LEU A 34 7.65 -8.06 -8.38
N GLY A 35 6.90 -8.76 -7.51
CA GLY A 35 7.12 -8.73 -6.07
C GLY A 35 6.73 -7.40 -5.45
N ARG A 36 5.62 -6.80 -5.92
CA ARG A 36 5.16 -5.47 -5.49
C ARG A 36 3.80 -5.49 -4.80
N VAL A 37 3.46 -6.60 -4.19
CA VAL A 37 2.26 -6.74 -3.35
C VAL A 37 2.64 -7.46 -2.06
N LEU A 38 2.42 -6.82 -0.92
CA LEU A 38 2.53 -7.44 0.40
C LEU A 38 1.14 -7.85 0.86
N LEU A 39 1.04 -9.06 1.38
CA LEU A 39 -0.19 -9.60 1.93
C LEU A 39 -0.05 -9.78 3.44
N LEU A 40 -1.06 -9.36 4.17
CA LEU A 40 -1.18 -9.59 5.60
C LEU A 40 -2.21 -10.71 5.79
N GLU A 41 -1.81 -11.76 6.49
CA GLU A 41 -2.71 -12.88 6.77
C GLU A 41 -2.68 -13.27 8.24
N THR A 42 -3.74 -13.95 8.68
CA THR A 42 -3.81 -14.53 10.02
C THR A 42 -2.86 -15.74 10.12
N ALA A 43 -2.62 -16.20 11.33
CA ALA A 43 -1.77 -17.38 11.57
C ALA A 43 -2.28 -18.64 10.87
N VAL A 44 -3.57 -18.71 10.53
CA VAL A 44 -4.17 -19.84 9.78
C VAL A 44 -4.24 -19.57 8.27
N GLY A 45 -3.65 -18.49 7.79
CA GLY A 45 -3.52 -18.20 6.36
C GLY A 45 -4.69 -17.46 5.73
N GLU A 46 -5.55 -16.81 6.51
CA GLU A 46 -6.63 -15.97 5.96
C GLU A 46 -6.11 -14.59 5.60
N PRO A 47 -6.24 -14.15 4.33
CA PRO A 47 -5.86 -12.80 3.94
C PRO A 47 -6.79 -11.76 4.59
N ILE A 48 -6.21 -10.75 5.21
CA ILE A 48 -6.97 -9.69 5.90
C ILE A 48 -6.58 -8.29 5.49
N GLY A 49 -5.51 -8.14 4.74
CA GLY A 49 -5.07 -6.85 4.23
C GLY A 49 -3.96 -6.99 3.21
N TRP A 50 -3.72 -5.94 2.45
CA TRP A 50 -2.63 -5.92 1.47
C TRP A 50 -2.17 -4.49 1.20
N LEU A 51 -0.95 -4.40 0.67
CA LEU A 51 -0.31 -3.16 0.27
C LEU A 51 0.37 -3.43 -1.07
N ARG A 52 0.10 -2.59 -2.07
CA ARG A 52 0.76 -2.71 -3.36
C ARG A 52 1.35 -1.39 -3.81
N TRP A 53 2.42 -1.48 -4.58
CA TRP A 53 3.18 -0.31 -5.02
C TRP A 53 3.71 -0.49 -6.43
N ASN A 54 4.17 0.61 -7.01
CA ASN A 54 4.97 0.61 -8.23
C ASN A 54 6.10 1.63 -8.06
N LEU A 55 6.87 1.87 -9.13
CA LEU A 55 7.93 2.86 -9.12
C LEU A 55 7.49 4.10 -9.88
N PHE A 56 7.37 5.23 -9.17
CA PHE A 56 7.11 6.53 -9.77
C PHE A 56 8.39 7.03 -10.44
N TRP A 57 8.30 7.51 -11.67
CA TRP A 57 9.46 7.86 -12.50
C TRP A 57 10.45 6.69 -12.64
N ASP A 58 9.95 5.48 -12.60
CA ASP A 58 10.72 4.25 -12.74
C ASP A 58 11.77 4.04 -11.64
N ASN A 59 11.76 4.83 -10.57
CA ASN A 59 12.79 4.74 -9.54
C ASN A 59 12.33 4.91 -8.09
N THR A 60 11.19 5.54 -7.82
CA THR A 60 10.77 5.84 -6.45
C THR A 60 9.53 5.04 -6.08
N PRO A 61 9.56 4.19 -5.04
CA PRO A 61 8.39 3.42 -4.65
C PRO A 61 7.22 4.32 -4.28
N PHE A 62 6.09 4.06 -4.91
CA PHE A 62 4.84 4.76 -4.67
C PHE A 62 3.79 3.74 -4.24
N MET A 63 3.31 3.86 -3.01
CA MET A 63 2.25 2.99 -2.49
C MET A 63 0.91 3.39 -3.12
N ASN A 64 0.39 2.52 -3.98
CA ASN A 64 -0.85 2.76 -4.71
C ASN A 64 -2.08 2.36 -3.91
N LEU A 65 -1.95 1.43 -3.00
CA LEU A 65 -3.07 0.94 -2.19
C LEU A 65 -2.57 0.36 -0.88
N LEU A 66 -3.25 0.73 0.19
CA LEU A 66 -3.19 0.08 1.49
C LEU A 66 -4.63 -0.23 1.88
N TYR A 67 -4.97 -1.50 2.05
CA TYR A 67 -6.31 -1.92 2.36
C TYR A 67 -6.34 -2.98 3.46
N LEU A 68 -7.28 -2.82 4.37
CA LEU A 68 -7.59 -3.82 5.40
C LEU A 68 -9.07 -4.17 5.29
N LEU A 69 -9.40 -5.44 5.45
CA LEU A 69 -10.79 -5.85 5.61
C LEU A 69 -11.39 -5.15 6.83
N GLU A 70 -12.66 -4.80 6.75
CA GLU A 70 -13.33 -3.92 7.73
C GLU A 70 -13.14 -4.37 9.17
N ASP A 71 -13.30 -5.66 9.44
CA ASP A 71 -13.22 -6.21 10.79
C ASP A 71 -11.82 -6.13 11.41
N TYR A 72 -10.81 -5.81 10.61
CA TYR A 72 -9.41 -5.77 11.05
C TYR A 72 -8.83 -4.35 11.10
N ARG A 73 -9.69 -3.35 10.91
CA ARG A 73 -9.28 -1.93 10.97
C ARG A 73 -9.14 -1.46 12.42
N MET A 74 -8.38 -0.36 12.60
CA MET A 74 -8.17 0.31 13.89
C MET A 74 -7.47 -0.56 14.95
N GLN A 75 -6.64 -1.51 14.50
CA GLN A 75 -5.92 -2.44 15.37
C GLN A 75 -4.41 -2.40 15.18
N GLY A 76 -3.90 -1.44 14.38
CA GLY A 76 -2.47 -1.29 14.14
C GLY A 76 -1.93 -2.11 12.96
N PHE A 77 -2.75 -2.86 12.25
CA PHE A 77 -2.30 -3.68 11.12
C PHE A 77 -1.84 -2.85 9.93
N GLY A 78 -2.49 -1.71 9.67
CA GLY A 78 -2.06 -0.80 8.61
C GLY A 78 -0.67 -0.25 8.86
N ARG A 79 -0.37 0.14 10.10
CA ARG A 79 0.96 0.57 10.50
C ARG A 79 1.98 -0.55 10.30
N ASN A 80 1.64 -1.78 10.68
CA ASN A 80 2.53 -2.93 10.50
C ASN A 80 2.87 -3.17 9.03
N LEU A 81 1.87 -3.09 8.15
CA LEU A 81 2.08 -3.22 6.72
C LEU A 81 3.01 -2.13 6.16
N VAL A 82 2.74 -0.88 6.51
CA VAL A 82 3.55 0.25 6.04
C VAL A 82 4.99 0.13 6.55
N ASN A 83 5.17 -0.18 7.84
CA ASN A 83 6.50 -0.36 8.41
C ASN A 83 7.28 -1.48 7.74
N HIS A 84 6.62 -2.60 7.45
CA HIS A 84 7.23 -3.73 6.75
C HIS A 84 7.63 -3.32 5.32
N TRP A 85 6.76 -2.62 4.62
CA TRP A 85 7.03 -2.12 3.28
C TRP A 85 8.23 -1.16 3.27
N GLU A 86 8.27 -0.21 4.20
CA GLU A 86 9.39 0.74 4.29
C GLU A 86 10.71 0.02 4.55
N ALA A 87 10.71 -0.99 5.43
CA ALA A 87 11.90 -1.79 5.69
C ALA A 87 12.35 -2.54 4.43
N LEU A 88 11.42 -3.11 3.68
CA LEU A 88 11.71 -3.77 2.42
C LEU A 88 12.28 -2.80 1.38
N MET A 89 11.74 -1.59 1.30
CA MET A 89 12.24 -0.57 0.38
C MET A 89 13.66 -0.12 0.75
N ARG A 90 13.96 0.05 2.04
CA ARG A 90 15.33 0.31 2.49
C ARG A 90 16.28 -0.81 2.08
N GLU A 91 15.87 -2.05 2.27
CA GLU A 91 16.65 -3.23 1.88
C GLU A 91 16.97 -3.24 0.39
N GLN A 92 16.04 -2.77 -0.43
CA GLN A 92 16.22 -2.67 -1.87
C GLN A 92 17.02 -1.43 -2.31
N GLY A 93 17.49 -0.61 -1.36
CA GLY A 93 18.33 0.54 -1.62
C GLY A 93 17.60 1.86 -1.88
N HIS A 94 16.29 1.90 -1.65
CA HIS A 94 15.54 3.14 -1.79
C HIS A 94 15.73 4.05 -0.58
N THR A 95 15.80 5.36 -0.81
CA THR A 95 16.01 6.38 0.23
C THR A 95 14.76 7.21 0.51
N ALA A 96 13.69 6.98 -0.24
CA ALA A 96 12.42 7.68 -0.06
C ALA A 96 11.28 6.86 -0.62
N VAL A 97 10.09 7.10 -0.11
CA VAL A 97 8.85 6.51 -0.61
C VAL A 97 7.77 7.58 -0.74
N LEU A 98 6.81 7.31 -1.59
CA LEU A 98 5.66 8.19 -1.85
C LEU A 98 4.36 7.42 -1.61
N THR A 99 3.30 8.17 -1.33
CA THR A 99 1.92 7.70 -1.39
C THR A 99 1.00 8.88 -1.70
N SER A 100 -0.29 8.61 -1.87
CA SER A 100 -1.28 9.66 -2.04
C SER A 100 -2.58 9.29 -1.35
N THR A 101 -3.39 10.33 -1.06
CA THR A 101 -4.72 10.18 -0.50
C THR A 101 -5.54 11.41 -0.86
N GLN A 102 -6.86 11.26 -0.95
CA GLN A 102 -7.73 12.41 -1.20
C GLN A 102 -7.75 13.34 0.02
N ALA A 103 -7.80 14.65 -0.24
CA ALA A 103 -7.71 15.69 0.81
C ALA A 103 -8.88 15.66 1.80
N ASN A 104 -10.00 15.00 1.45
CA ASN A 104 -11.16 14.85 2.32
C ASN A 104 -11.16 13.51 3.09
N GLU A 105 -10.12 12.68 2.96
CA GLU A 105 -10.03 11.39 3.64
C GLU A 105 -9.17 11.46 4.89
N GLY A 106 -9.54 10.68 5.90
CA GLY A 106 -8.78 10.60 7.17
C GLY A 106 -7.42 9.95 7.06
N ALA A 107 -7.16 9.20 5.99
CA ALA A 107 -5.88 8.52 5.78
C ALA A 107 -4.69 9.48 5.79
N GLN A 108 -4.87 10.74 5.40
CA GLN A 108 -3.81 11.75 5.46
C GLN A 108 -3.21 11.88 6.86
N HIS A 109 -4.04 11.80 7.90
CA HIS A 109 -3.57 11.91 9.28
C HIS A 109 -2.79 10.67 9.71
N PHE A 110 -3.23 9.50 9.27
CA PHE A 110 -2.52 8.24 9.48
C PHE A 110 -1.11 8.31 8.88
N TYR A 111 -0.97 8.77 7.63
CA TYR A 111 0.34 8.88 7.00
C TYR A 111 1.22 9.93 7.66
N ARG A 112 0.68 11.07 8.06
CA ARG A 112 1.47 12.09 8.77
C ARG A 112 2.00 11.57 10.10
N HIS A 113 1.22 10.78 10.84
CA HIS A 113 1.68 10.15 12.06
C HIS A 113 2.81 9.14 11.81
N LEU A 114 2.90 8.57 10.62
CA LEU A 114 3.99 7.68 10.24
C LEU A 114 5.21 8.44 9.69
N GLY A 115 5.16 9.76 9.65
CA GLY A 115 6.29 10.58 9.22
C GLY A 115 6.24 11.03 7.76
N TYR A 116 5.12 10.84 7.09
CA TYR A 116 4.93 11.33 5.72
C TYR A 116 4.63 12.83 5.74
N GLU A 117 5.20 13.55 4.77
CA GLU A 117 5.02 14.99 4.61
C GLU A 117 4.34 15.30 3.28
N ASP A 118 3.46 16.30 3.28
CA ASP A 118 2.79 16.77 2.07
C ASP A 118 3.81 17.42 1.13
N VAL A 119 3.86 16.97 -0.13
CA VAL A 119 4.80 17.53 -1.12
C VAL A 119 4.10 18.09 -2.36
N GLY A 120 2.79 18.08 -2.39
CA GLY A 120 2.00 18.60 -3.50
C GLY A 120 0.77 17.76 -3.75
N GLY A 121 0.28 17.75 -4.98
CA GLY A 121 -0.88 16.96 -5.31
C GLY A 121 -1.40 17.16 -6.72
N PHE A 122 -2.54 16.54 -7.00
CA PHE A 122 -3.22 16.61 -8.29
C PHE A 122 -4.63 17.14 -8.12
N LEU A 123 -5.06 17.98 -9.05
CA LEU A 123 -6.45 18.40 -9.19
C LEU A 123 -7.00 17.78 -10.48
N LEU A 124 -7.53 16.57 -10.37
CA LEU A 124 -8.12 15.87 -11.51
C LEU A 124 -9.57 16.33 -11.72
N PRO A 125 -10.02 16.48 -12.98
CA PRO A 125 -11.38 16.94 -13.27
C PRO A 125 -12.43 16.06 -12.59
N GLY A 126 -13.33 16.69 -11.84
CA GLY A 126 -14.42 15.98 -11.16
C GLY A 126 -14.03 15.23 -9.90
N GLU A 127 -12.77 15.30 -9.49
CA GLU A 127 -12.26 14.58 -8.32
C GLU A 127 -11.89 15.54 -7.20
N THR A 128 -11.90 15.03 -5.97
CA THR A 128 -11.31 15.73 -4.82
C THR A 128 -9.79 15.82 -5.01
N TYR A 129 -9.19 16.91 -4.54
CA TYR A 129 -7.74 17.11 -4.60
C TYR A 129 -7.00 15.90 -4.00
N GLU A 130 -6.05 15.37 -4.75
CA GLU A 130 -5.23 14.22 -4.33
C GLU A 130 -3.92 14.74 -3.74
N LEU A 131 -3.71 14.51 -2.44
CA LEU A 131 -2.47 14.88 -1.75
C LEU A 131 -1.40 13.85 -2.06
N ILE A 132 -0.21 14.32 -2.46
CA ILE A 132 0.98 13.48 -2.61
C ILE A 132 1.84 13.66 -1.36
N MET A 133 2.26 12.56 -0.77
CA MET A 133 3.01 12.56 0.47
C MET A 133 4.32 11.79 0.30
N HIS A 134 5.36 12.24 1.00
CA HIS A 134 6.73 11.75 0.87
C HIS A 134 7.29 11.42 2.24
N LYS A 135 8.08 10.36 2.32
CA LYS A 135 8.85 10.03 3.51
C LYS A 135 10.27 9.66 3.12
N SER A 136 11.26 10.29 3.78
CA SER A 136 12.67 9.88 3.68
C SER A 136 12.89 8.62 4.53
N LEU A 137 13.58 7.67 3.98
CA LEU A 137 13.83 6.38 4.65
C LEU A 137 15.16 6.34 5.40
#